data_7a1dae86bfbd6a9871858c6f0e6692e6
#
_entry.id   7a1dae86bfbd6a9871858c6f0e6692e6
#
_cell.length_a   1.000
_cell.length_b   1.000
_cell.length_c   1.000
_cell.angle_alpha   90.00
_cell.angle_beta   90.00
_cell.angle_gamma   90.00
#
_symmetry.space_group_name_H-M   'P 1'
#
loop_
_entity.id
_entity.type
_entity.pdbx_description
1 polymer ?
#
loop_
_entity_poly.entity_id
_entity_poly.type
_entity_poly.pdbx_seq_one_letter_code
_entity_poly.pdbx_strand_id
1 'polypeptide(L)'
;MLIQHARLVDAEGEREGDIFIRDGHIAAVGAGLAAAGGEPVLDAAGLVAMPAFIDLHTHFRTPGFEHKETVETGSRAAARGGYTFVNCMPNTSPVCSTGAIAQSVMDEARRVGLCDVNQCVSITKDFDGRTVSHLRALPKNLRFISEDGKGVRESKVM
;
A
#
# COMPACT_ATOMS: atom_id res chain seq x y z
N MET A 1 -22.99 -5.18 1.84
CA MET A 1 -22.48 -6.55 2.11
C MET A 1 -22.49 -6.78 3.61
N LEU A 2 -22.94 -7.94 4.08
CA LEU A 2 -22.85 -8.35 5.48
C LEU A 2 -21.87 -9.53 5.61
N ILE A 3 -20.90 -9.41 6.49
CA ILE A 3 -19.99 -10.50 6.87
C ILE A 3 -20.42 -10.97 8.23
N GLN A 4 -20.74 -12.25 8.38
CA GLN A 4 -21.28 -12.83 9.62
C GLN A 4 -20.35 -13.87 10.22
N HIS A 5 -20.43 -14.05 11.54
CA HIS A 5 -19.74 -15.07 12.31
C HIS A 5 -18.19 -15.00 12.22
N ALA A 6 -17.62 -13.83 11.97
CA ALA A 6 -16.19 -13.65 11.94
C ALA A 6 -15.60 -13.55 13.36
N ARG A 7 -14.39 -14.07 13.52
CA ARG A 7 -13.53 -13.73 14.66
C ARG A 7 -12.90 -12.37 14.39
N LEU A 8 -13.39 -11.33 15.06
CA LEU A 8 -12.90 -9.97 14.94
C LEU A 8 -11.67 -9.78 15.83
N VAL A 9 -10.57 -9.28 15.27
CA VAL A 9 -9.33 -8.99 16.00
C VAL A 9 -8.89 -7.57 15.68
N ASP A 10 -8.82 -6.72 16.69
CA ASP A 10 -8.39 -5.32 16.57
C ASP A 10 -7.69 -4.83 17.85
N ALA A 11 -7.46 -3.52 17.98
CA ALA A 11 -6.80 -2.92 19.13
C ALA A 11 -7.61 -3.07 20.44
N GLU A 12 -8.92 -3.33 20.37
CA GLU A 12 -9.78 -3.54 21.54
C GLU A 12 -9.76 -5.00 22.02
N GLY A 13 -9.20 -5.91 21.23
CA GLY A 13 -9.08 -7.33 21.55
C GLY A 13 -9.68 -8.25 20.51
N GLU A 14 -10.14 -9.41 20.98
CA GLU A 14 -10.71 -10.47 20.15
C GLU A 14 -12.13 -10.78 20.58
N ARG A 15 -13.05 -10.89 19.60
CA ARG A 15 -14.48 -11.21 19.82
C ARG A 15 -15.11 -11.84 18.58
N GLU A 16 -16.17 -12.59 18.76
CA GLU A 16 -17.06 -13.00 17.66
C GLU A 16 -17.98 -11.83 17.26
N GLY A 17 -18.25 -11.69 15.96
CA GLY A 17 -19.15 -10.65 15.49
C GLY A 17 -19.32 -10.60 13.99
N ASP A 18 -20.15 -9.64 13.58
CA ASP A 18 -20.52 -9.37 12.21
C ASP A 18 -20.02 -7.98 11.79
N ILE A 19 -19.80 -7.80 10.49
CA ILE A 19 -19.38 -6.50 9.90
C ILE A 19 -20.37 -6.18 8.78
N PHE A 20 -21.02 -5.04 8.86
CA PHE A 20 -21.86 -4.53 7.79
C PHE A 20 -21.11 -3.44 6.99
N ILE A 21 -20.98 -3.68 5.68
CA ILE A 21 -20.27 -2.78 4.74
C ILE A 21 -21.31 -2.16 3.82
N ARG A 22 -21.30 -0.82 3.73
CA ARG A 22 -22.12 -0.03 2.81
C ARG A 22 -21.27 1.02 2.13
N ASP A 23 -21.39 1.15 0.82
CA ASP A 23 -20.68 2.14 0.00
C ASP A 23 -19.16 2.16 0.23
N GLY A 24 -18.56 0.95 0.38
CA GLY A 24 -17.12 0.80 0.62
C GLY A 24 -16.66 1.11 2.05
N HIS A 25 -17.58 1.38 2.98
CA HIS A 25 -17.26 1.73 4.36
C HIS A 25 -17.87 0.72 5.34
N ILE A 26 -17.21 0.51 6.47
CA ILE A 26 -17.74 -0.24 7.60
C ILE A 26 -18.83 0.63 8.24
N ALA A 27 -20.08 0.23 8.04
CA ALA A 27 -21.25 0.94 8.57
C ALA A 27 -21.63 0.49 9.98
N ALA A 28 -21.38 -0.77 10.32
CA ALA A 28 -21.62 -1.31 11.66
C ALA A 28 -20.70 -2.51 11.94
N VAL A 29 -20.36 -2.70 13.21
CA VAL A 29 -19.69 -3.88 13.75
C VAL A 29 -20.45 -4.30 15.02
N GLY A 30 -20.80 -5.58 15.14
CA GLY A 30 -21.53 -6.08 16.31
C GLY A 30 -21.99 -7.51 16.13
N ALA A 31 -22.63 -8.07 17.13
CA ALA A 31 -23.19 -9.42 17.05
C ALA A 31 -24.63 -9.38 16.55
N GLY A 32 -25.01 -10.35 15.72
CA GLY A 32 -26.40 -10.54 15.28
C GLY A 32 -26.89 -9.45 14.31
N LEU A 33 -26.02 -8.88 13.50
CA LEU A 33 -26.44 -7.93 12.47
C LEU A 33 -27.26 -8.65 11.40
N ALA A 34 -28.38 -8.04 11.01
CA ALA A 34 -29.26 -8.58 9.98
C ALA A 34 -29.05 -7.86 8.65
N ALA A 35 -29.09 -8.62 7.56
CA ALA A 35 -29.22 -8.04 6.22
C ALA A 35 -30.60 -7.40 6.07
N ALA A 36 -30.64 -6.16 5.58
CA ALA A 36 -31.91 -5.44 5.40
C ALA A 36 -32.69 -5.89 4.15
N GLY A 37 -32.17 -6.85 3.41
CA GLY A 37 -32.77 -7.47 2.21
C GLY A 37 -31.98 -7.12 0.93
N GLY A 38 -31.53 -8.16 0.24
CA GLY A 38 -30.85 -8.05 -1.04
C GLY A 38 -29.34 -7.77 -0.99
N GLU A 39 -28.74 -7.52 0.18
CA GLU A 39 -27.30 -7.39 0.29
C GLU A 39 -26.62 -8.77 0.24
N PRO A 40 -25.43 -8.87 -0.42
CA PRO A 40 -24.62 -10.06 -0.34
C PRO A 40 -24.24 -10.37 1.12
N VAL A 41 -24.39 -11.64 1.51
CA VAL A 41 -23.96 -12.14 2.83
C VAL A 41 -22.80 -13.10 2.65
N LEU A 42 -21.74 -12.90 3.42
CA LEU A 42 -20.58 -13.79 3.55
C LEU A 42 -20.62 -14.43 4.93
N ASP A 43 -20.77 -15.75 5.00
CA ASP A 43 -20.52 -16.49 6.23
C ASP A 43 -19.00 -16.65 6.42
N ALA A 44 -18.48 -16.03 7.46
CA ALA A 44 -17.06 -16.01 7.81
C ALA A 44 -16.76 -16.90 9.04
N ALA A 45 -17.60 -17.89 9.32
CA ALA A 45 -17.36 -18.84 10.41
C ALA A 45 -15.99 -19.52 10.25
N GLY A 46 -15.15 -19.42 11.29
CA GLY A 46 -13.77 -19.92 11.28
C GLY A 46 -12.75 -19.00 10.61
N LEU A 47 -13.17 -17.86 10.06
CA LEU A 47 -12.27 -16.85 9.50
C LEU A 47 -12.01 -15.72 10.49
N VAL A 48 -10.88 -15.04 10.30
CA VAL A 48 -10.49 -13.86 11.08
C VAL A 48 -10.71 -12.60 10.24
N ALA A 49 -11.39 -11.64 10.81
CA ALA A 49 -11.46 -10.27 10.26
C ALA A 49 -10.62 -9.35 11.14
N MET A 50 -9.68 -8.65 10.53
CA MET A 50 -8.75 -7.75 11.21
C MET A 50 -8.44 -6.55 10.31
N PRO A 51 -7.88 -5.45 10.86
CA PRO A 51 -7.37 -4.36 10.04
C PRO A 51 -6.36 -4.89 9.01
N ALA A 52 -6.45 -4.40 7.79
CA ALA A 52 -5.55 -4.80 6.72
C ALA A 52 -4.10 -4.41 7.01
N PHE A 53 -3.17 -5.14 6.41
CA PHE A 53 -1.75 -4.87 6.59
C PHE A 53 -1.27 -3.70 5.72
N ILE A 54 -0.22 -3.05 6.21
CA ILE A 54 0.54 -2.00 5.51
C ILE A 54 1.99 -2.47 5.44
N ASP A 55 2.59 -2.42 4.24
CA ASP A 55 4.01 -2.69 4.05
C ASP A 55 4.73 -1.40 3.63
N LEU A 56 5.67 -0.94 4.45
CA LEU A 56 6.39 0.30 4.22
C LEU A 56 7.69 0.12 3.41
N HIS A 57 8.03 -1.12 3.00
CA HIS A 57 9.26 -1.38 2.26
C HIS A 57 9.09 -2.52 1.26
N THR A 58 8.65 -2.20 0.05
CA THR A 58 8.45 -3.18 -1.04
C THR A 58 9.20 -2.78 -2.31
N HIS A 59 9.25 -3.69 -3.30
CA HIS A 59 9.93 -3.47 -4.56
C HIS A 59 9.10 -3.98 -5.72
N PHE A 60 8.31 -3.11 -6.36
CA PHE A 60 7.55 -3.46 -7.57
C PHE A 60 8.35 -3.36 -8.86
N ARG A 61 9.61 -2.97 -8.77
CA ARG A 61 10.60 -3.05 -9.84
C ARG A 61 10.29 -2.28 -11.14
N THR A 62 9.16 -1.62 -11.23
CA THR A 62 8.74 -0.76 -12.33
C THR A 62 9.06 0.69 -12.00
N PRO A 63 9.71 1.43 -12.92
CA PRO A 63 10.16 1.02 -14.24
C PRO A 63 11.52 0.30 -14.26
N GLY A 64 11.75 -0.48 -15.32
CA GLY A 64 13.07 -0.93 -15.77
C GLY A 64 13.53 -2.31 -15.31
N PHE A 65 12.81 -2.95 -14.38
CA PHE A 65 13.10 -4.31 -13.93
C PHE A 65 11.84 -5.20 -13.90
N GLU A 66 10.94 -4.98 -14.85
CA GLU A 66 9.63 -5.63 -14.96
C GLU A 66 9.75 -7.17 -15.12
N HIS A 67 10.91 -7.66 -15.55
CA HIS A 67 11.20 -9.09 -15.58
C HIS A 67 11.31 -9.74 -14.19
N LYS A 68 11.45 -8.92 -13.12
CA LYS A 68 11.49 -9.38 -11.72
C LYS A 68 10.13 -9.25 -11.04
N GLU A 69 9.48 -8.11 -11.24
CA GLU A 69 8.19 -7.77 -10.65
C GLU A 69 7.59 -6.59 -11.41
N THR A 70 6.28 -6.57 -11.57
CA THR A 70 5.52 -5.45 -12.12
C THR A 70 4.60 -4.85 -11.07
N VAL A 71 4.05 -3.68 -11.35
CA VAL A 71 3.02 -3.08 -10.48
C VAL A 71 1.82 -4.02 -10.34
N GLU A 72 1.42 -4.69 -11.43
CA GLU A 72 0.29 -5.62 -11.40
C GLU A 72 0.59 -6.86 -10.54
N THR A 73 1.73 -7.54 -10.77
CA THR A 73 2.05 -8.78 -10.05
C THR A 73 2.32 -8.52 -8.57
N GLY A 74 3.02 -7.43 -8.25
CA GLY A 74 3.26 -7.00 -6.87
C GLY A 74 1.97 -6.61 -6.15
N SER A 75 1.05 -5.89 -6.83
CA SER A 75 -0.27 -5.56 -6.26
C SER A 75 -1.12 -6.81 -6.01
N ARG A 76 -1.07 -7.81 -6.91
CA ARG A 76 -1.75 -9.11 -6.71
C ARG A 76 -1.19 -9.85 -5.49
N ALA A 77 0.14 -9.87 -5.33
CA ALA A 77 0.80 -10.48 -4.18
C ALA A 77 0.42 -9.77 -2.88
N ALA A 78 0.43 -8.43 -2.88
CA ALA A 78 0.02 -7.62 -1.74
C ALA A 78 -1.43 -7.91 -1.33
N ALA A 79 -2.38 -7.83 -2.27
CA ALA A 79 -3.79 -8.11 -2.00
C ALA A 79 -4.02 -9.54 -1.50
N ARG A 80 -3.32 -10.53 -2.08
CA ARG A 80 -3.38 -11.94 -1.65
C ARG A 80 -2.83 -12.14 -0.23
N GLY A 81 -1.86 -11.31 0.17
CA GLY A 81 -1.28 -11.30 1.52
C GLY A 81 -2.07 -10.49 2.55
N GLY A 82 -3.18 -9.83 2.15
CA GLY A 82 -3.98 -8.98 3.04
C GLY A 82 -3.44 -7.56 3.21
N TYR A 83 -2.54 -7.12 2.33
CA TYR A 83 -2.02 -5.76 2.33
C TYR A 83 -2.91 -4.86 1.48
N THR A 84 -3.36 -3.75 2.04
CA THR A 84 -4.14 -2.72 1.32
C THR A 84 -3.32 -1.51 0.94
N PHE A 85 -2.14 -1.35 1.54
CA PHE A 85 -1.20 -0.29 1.21
C PHE A 85 0.22 -0.83 1.21
N VAL A 86 1.00 -0.44 0.20
CA VAL A 86 2.43 -0.74 0.10
C VAL A 86 3.22 0.50 -0.30
N ASN A 87 4.44 0.61 0.23
CA ASN A 87 5.36 1.69 -0.08
C ASN A 87 6.56 1.15 -0.86
N CYS A 88 6.65 1.48 -2.15
CA CYS A 88 7.68 0.97 -3.05
C CYS A 88 8.96 1.78 -2.96
N MET A 89 10.09 1.08 -2.91
CA MET A 89 11.42 1.68 -2.86
C MET A 89 11.85 2.25 -4.21
N PRO A 90 12.71 3.30 -4.23
CA PRO A 90 13.05 4.04 -5.43
C PRO A 90 14.11 3.39 -6.31
N ASN A 91 14.54 2.16 -6.03
CA ASN A 91 15.62 1.46 -6.75
C ASN A 91 15.16 0.84 -8.08
N THR A 92 14.60 1.66 -8.91
CA THR A 92 14.14 1.38 -10.28
C THR A 92 15.18 1.78 -11.33
N SER A 93 14.91 1.60 -12.61
CA SER A 93 15.74 2.02 -13.72
C SER A 93 14.91 2.75 -14.79
N PRO A 94 14.98 4.08 -14.89
CA PRO A 94 15.82 4.97 -14.08
C PRO A 94 15.43 4.93 -12.59
N VAL A 95 16.34 5.34 -11.72
CA VAL A 95 16.07 5.53 -10.29
C VAL A 95 14.89 6.49 -10.14
N CYS A 96 13.96 6.19 -9.24
CA CYS A 96 12.84 7.08 -8.98
C CYS A 96 13.31 8.34 -8.22
N SER A 97 13.89 9.29 -8.97
CA SER A 97 14.40 10.58 -8.47
C SER A 97 13.47 11.75 -8.84
N THR A 98 12.33 11.49 -9.45
CA THR A 98 11.42 12.56 -9.91
C THR A 98 9.98 12.26 -9.56
N GLY A 99 9.19 13.33 -9.37
CA GLY A 99 7.75 13.21 -9.17
C GLY A 99 7.03 12.54 -10.34
N ALA A 100 7.52 12.71 -11.57
CA ALA A 100 6.92 12.10 -12.75
C ALA A 100 7.02 10.56 -12.73
N ILE A 101 8.19 10.01 -12.38
CA ILE A 101 8.38 8.57 -12.27
C ILE A 101 7.50 8.02 -11.14
N ALA A 102 7.51 8.66 -9.96
CA ALA A 102 6.69 8.23 -8.85
C ALA A 102 5.20 8.24 -9.20
N GLN A 103 4.74 9.31 -9.87
CA GLN A 103 3.34 9.44 -10.27
C GLN A 103 2.92 8.37 -11.27
N SER A 104 3.79 8.02 -12.25
CA SER A 104 3.46 6.98 -13.24
C SER A 104 3.23 5.61 -12.61
N VAL A 105 4.05 5.24 -11.60
CA VAL A 105 3.87 3.98 -10.85
C VAL A 105 2.56 4.00 -10.06
N MET A 106 2.27 5.10 -9.38
CA MET A 106 1.03 5.23 -8.61
C MET A 106 -0.21 5.25 -9.50
N ASP A 107 -0.14 5.84 -10.71
CA ASP A 107 -1.25 5.85 -11.67
C ASP A 107 -1.49 4.46 -12.26
N GLU A 108 -0.42 3.70 -12.51
CA GLU A 108 -0.53 2.29 -12.91
C GLU A 108 -1.18 1.45 -11.81
N ALA A 109 -0.76 1.62 -10.56
CA ALA A 109 -1.36 0.92 -9.43
C ALA A 109 -2.85 1.23 -9.27
N ARG A 110 -3.27 2.49 -9.46
CA ARG A 110 -4.70 2.85 -9.46
C ARG A 110 -5.48 2.15 -10.57
N ARG A 111 -4.88 1.97 -11.75
CA ARG A 111 -5.52 1.22 -12.85
C ARG A 111 -5.64 -0.26 -12.53
N VAL A 112 -4.66 -0.83 -11.83
CA VAL A 112 -4.71 -2.21 -11.32
C VAL A 112 -5.78 -2.36 -10.24
N GLY A 113 -5.92 -1.40 -9.32
CA GLY A 113 -7.01 -1.29 -8.37
C GLY A 113 -7.08 -2.38 -7.30
N LEU A 114 -5.95 -2.99 -6.92
CA LEU A 114 -5.90 -4.09 -5.96
C LEU A 114 -5.40 -3.68 -4.56
N CYS A 115 -4.50 -2.71 -4.51
CA CYS A 115 -4.04 -2.09 -3.27
C CYS A 115 -3.57 -0.67 -3.56
N ASP A 116 -3.50 0.17 -2.53
CA ASP A 116 -2.89 1.48 -2.64
C ASP A 116 -1.38 1.35 -2.68
N VAL A 117 -0.77 1.99 -3.67
CA VAL A 117 0.69 2.00 -3.83
C VAL A 117 1.20 3.42 -3.70
N ASN A 118 2.13 3.64 -2.79
CA ASN A 118 2.98 4.81 -2.77
C ASN A 118 4.34 4.45 -3.36
N GLN A 119 4.93 5.39 -4.11
CA GLN A 119 6.28 5.25 -4.64
C GLN A 119 7.20 6.26 -3.96
N CYS A 120 8.23 5.76 -3.27
CA CYS A 120 9.29 6.59 -2.73
C CYS A 120 10.08 7.27 -3.84
N VAL A 121 10.58 8.46 -3.53
CA VAL A 121 11.63 9.13 -4.32
C VAL A 121 12.95 8.97 -3.58
N SER A 122 14.06 8.84 -4.33
CA SER A 122 15.40 8.74 -3.74
C SER A 122 15.76 10.00 -2.95
N ILE A 123 16.47 9.84 -1.84
CA ILE A 123 16.96 10.98 -1.04
C ILE A 123 17.97 11.77 -1.85
N THR A 124 18.94 11.08 -2.46
CA THR A 124 19.89 11.71 -3.36
C THR A 124 19.53 11.40 -4.81
N LYS A 125 19.73 12.35 -5.71
CA LYS A 125 19.41 12.21 -7.12
C LYS A 125 20.15 10.99 -7.70
N ASP A 126 19.39 10.06 -8.26
CA ASP A 126 19.91 8.85 -8.89
C ASP A 126 20.87 8.03 -8.00
N PHE A 127 20.71 8.15 -6.67
CA PHE A 127 21.56 7.54 -5.66
C PHE A 127 23.02 8.02 -5.72
N ASP A 128 23.29 9.28 -6.11
CA ASP A 128 24.63 9.82 -6.19
C ASP A 128 25.29 10.08 -4.81
N GLY A 129 24.50 9.99 -3.73
CA GLY A 129 24.96 10.19 -2.36
C GLY A 129 25.20 11.65 -1.98
N ARG A 130 24.83 12.62 -2.83
CA ARG A 130 25.21 14.04 -2.70
C ARG A 130 24.11 15.04 -3.01
N THR A 131 23.41 14.87 -4.12
CA THR A 131 22.49 15.88 -4.66
C THR A 131 21.10 15.71 -4.11
N VAL A 132 20.58 16.69 -3.37
CA VAL A 132 19.23 16.70 -2.80
C VAL A 132 18.33 17.79 -3.38
N SER A 133 18.82 18.60 -4.32
CA SER A 133 18.09 19.75 -4.86
C SER A 133 16.79 19.37 -5.58
N HIS A 134 16.72 18.17 -6.14
CA HIS A 134 15.52 17.63 -6.80
C HIS A 134 14.33 17.49 -5.86
N LEU A 135 14.56 17.30 -4.55
CA LEU A 135 13.49 17.17 -3.54
C LEU A 135 12.59 18.42 -3.45
N ARG A 136 13.15 19.60 -3.79
CA ARG A 136 12.41 20.87 -3.78
C ARG A 136 11.35 20.93 -4.88
N ALA A 137 11.52 20.16 -5.93
CA ALA A 137 10.61 20.12 -7.07
C ALA A 137 9.53 19.01 -6.94
N LEU A 138 9.54 18.24 -5.84
CA LEU A 138 8.57 17.17 -5.65
C LEU A 138 7.18 17.73 -5.34
N PRO A 139 6.14 17.11 -5.90
CA PRO A 139 4.76 17.42 -5.51
C PRO A 139 4.51 17.15 -4.03
N LYS A 140 3.66 17.96 -3.40
CA LYS A 140 3.37 17.87 -1.94
C LYS A 140 2.71 16.55 -1.50
N ASN A 141 2.13 15.80 -2.43
CA ASN A 141 1.55 14.47 -2.16
C ASN A 141 2.59 13.36 -2.05
N LEU A 142 3.84 13.58 -2.49
CA LEU A 142 4.93 12.63 -2.30
C LEU A 142 5.56 12.87 -0.93
N ARG A 143 5.30 11.96 0.01
CA ARG A 143 5.66 12.12 1.44
C ARG A 143 6.78 11.21 1.89
N PHE A 144 7.17 10.24 1.08
CA PHE A 144 8.14 9.22 1.45
C PHE A 144 9.38 9.33 0.54
N ILE A 145 10.53 9.40 1.17
CA ILE A 145 11.83 9.37 0.51
C ILE A 145 12.68 8.27 1.13
N SER A 146 13.52 7.63 0.33
CA SER A 146 14.38 6.54 0.80
C SER A 146 15.65 6.45 -0.04
N GLU A 147 16.74 6.04 0.55
CA GLU A 147 17.96 5.68 -0.18
C GLU A 147 18.12 4.16 -0.36
N ASP A 148 17.12 3.39 0.08
CA ASP A 148 17.02 1.95 -0.10
C ASP A 148 18.31 1.19 0.26
N GLY A 149 18.82 1.41 1.48
CA GLY A 149 20.01 0.72 2.00
C GLY A 149 21.37 1.20 1.43
N LYS A 150 21.38 2.15 0.48
CA LYS A 150 22.66 2.70 -0.06
C LYS A 150 23.35 3.66 0.90
N GLY A 151 22.58 4.33 1.73
CA GLY A 151 23.04 5.31 2.70
C GLY A 151 23.54 6.62 2.06
N VAL A 152 23.33 7.74 2.76
CA VAL A 152 23.89 9.03 2.37
C VAL A 152 25.28 9.16 2.99
N ARG A 153 26.32 9.30 2.16
CA ARG A 153 27.71 9.26 2.61
C ARG A 153 28.23 10.57 3.16
N GLU A 154 27.64 11.69 2.77
CA GLU A 154 28.10 13.01 3.18
C GLU A 154 27.21 13.59 4.27
N SER A 155 27.76 13.86 5.46
CA SER A 155 27.03 14.44 6.59
C SER A 155 26.38 15.80 6.29
N LYS A 156 26.89 16.52 5.28
CA LYS A 156 26.33 17.81 4.85
C LYS A 156 25.00 17.66 4.08
N VAL A 157 24.65 16.46 3.65
CA VAL A 157 23.43 16.15 2.91
C VAL A 157 22.28 15.78 3.86
N MET A 158 22.62 15.28 5.03
CA MET A 158 21.68 14.98 6.12
C MET A 158 21.42 16.19 6.99
#